data_f0a1cc7fac146858af42a5dc61880330
#
_entry.id   f0a1cc7fac146858af42a5dc61880330
#
_cell.length_a   1.000
_cell.length_b   1.000
_cell.length_c   1.000
_cell.angle_alpha   90.00
_cell.angle_beta   90.00
_cell.angle_gamma   90.00
#
_symmetry.space_group_name_H-M   'P 1'
#
loop_
_entity.id
_entity.type
_entity.pdbx_description
1 polymer ?
#
loop_
_entity_poly.entity_id
_entity_poly.type
_entity_poly.pdbx_seq_one_letter_code
_entity_poly.pdbx_strand_id
1 'polypeptide(L)'
;KGALYVQGNADARAGIRLSGADMIIGGRMTKPLREKEQGNIGLYSNIKGFAFEYMTNGRALVLGDPGPWICAGMTGGVVYLRHDSNLGLTEQALKRRIAKGANVTLQPISKNGLKDVTELLLDYIRVLNEHEQYEEVALLTPLLDDMQQQFFEIIP
;
A
#
# COMPACT_ATOMS: atom_id res chain seq x y z
N LYS A 1 8.73 -2.44 19.03
CA LYS A 1 8.20 -2.17 17.71
C LYS A 1 7.02 -3.09 17.42
N GLY A 2 5.88 -2.53 17.07
CA GLY A 2 4.67 -3.28 16.80
C GLY A 2 4.41 -3.49 15.32
N ALA A 3 3.45 -4.37 15.03
CA ALA A 3 2.98 -4.59 13.66
C ALA A 3 1.45 -4.77 13.67
N LEU A 4 0.79 -4.21 12.66
CA LEU A 4 -0.64 -4.35 12.44
C LEU A 4 -0.88 -4.92 11.04
N TYR A 5 -1.62 -6.03 10.99
CA TYR A 5 -1.99 -6.68 9.73
C TYR A 5 -3.52 -6.63 9.58
N VAL A 6 -3.97 -5.99 8.51
CA VAL A 6 -5.39 -5.90 8.17
C VAL A 6 -5.63 -6.75 6.92
N GLN A 7 -6.38 -7.83 7.05
CA GLN A 7 -6.65 -8.74 5.92
C GLN A 7 -7.76 -8.21 5.00
N GLY A 8 -8.22 -7.09 5.10
CA GLY A 8 -9.25 -6.53 4.24
C GLY A 8 -8.98 -5.09 3.95
N ASN A 9 -10.05 -4.37 3.72
CA ASN A 9 -10.00 -2.95 3.45
C ASN A 9 -9.95 -2.15 4.74
N ALA A 10 -9.49 -0.92 4.64
CA ALA A 10 -9.48 0.02 5.74
C ALA A 10 -10.36 1.23 5.44
N ASP A 11 -10.85 1.86 6.48
CA ASP A 11 -11.62 3.09 6.37
C ASP A 11 -10.70 4.31 6.18
N ALA A 12 -11.24 5.50 6.25
CA ALA A 12 -10.47 6.74 6.09
C ALA A 12 -9.40 6.89 7.18
N ARG A 13 -8.30 7.55 6.82
CA ARG A 13 -7.19 7.92 7.70
C ARG A 13 -6.40 6.74 8.28
N ALA A 14 -6.33 5.61 7.55
CA ALA A 14 -5.47 4.51 7.96
C ALA A 14 -4.02 4.98 8.11
N GLY A 15 -3.37 4.59 9.21
CA GLY A 15 -1.97 4.94 9.46
C GLY A 15 -1.72 6.41 9.78
N ILE A 16 -2.76 7.17 10.15
CA ILE A 16 -2.55 8.57 10.55
C ILE A 16 -1.54 8.66 11.70
N ARG A 17 -0.54 9.54 11.53
CA ARG A 17 0.56 9.75 12.49
C ARG A 17 1.36 8.48 12.81
N LEU A 18 1.43 7.54 11.87
CA LEU A 18 2.27 6.35 12.05
C LEU A 18 3.70 6.77 12.38
N SER A 19 4.26 6.24 13.48
CA SER A 19 5.51 6.74 14.04
C SER A 19 6.53 5.65 14.35
N GLY A 20 6.44 4.48 13.72
CA GLY A 20 7.48 3.45 13.88
C GLY A 20 7.01 2.01 13.78
N ALA A 21 5.72 1.77 13.78
CA ALA A 21 5.19 0.42 13.59
C ALA A 21 5.19 0.01 12.12
N ASP A 22 5.09 -1.28 11.89
CA ASP A 22 4.80 -1.83 10.57
C ASP A 22 3.29 -1.96 10.40
N MET A 23 2.78 -1.61 9.21
CA MET A 23 1.36 -1.72 8.90
C MET A 23 1.17 -2.34 7.53
N ILE A 24 0.33 -3.38 7.44
CA ILE A 24 -0.04 -3.98 6.16
C ILE A 24 -1.54 -3.90 5.99
N ILE A 25 -1.97 -3.27 4.89
CA ILE A 25 -3.38 -3.24 4.48
C ILE A 25 -3.51 -4.22 3.31
N GLY A 26 -4.13 -5.36 3.60
CA GLY A 26 -4.16 -6.50 2.70
C GLY A 26 -5.31 -6.52 1.71
N GLY A 27 -6.24 -5.57 1.75
CA GLY A 27 -7.31 -5.46 0.78
C GLY A 27 -6.74 -5.34 -0.63
N ARG A 28 -7.25 -6.16 -1.57
CA ARG A 28 -6.75 -6.22 -2.94
C ARG A 28 -7.82 -5.76 -3.92
N MET A 29 -7.37 -5.20 -5.04
CA MET A 29 -8.27 -4.91 -6.15
C MET A 29 -8.79 -6.21 -6.76
N THR A 30 -10.09 -6.26 -7.04
CA THR A 30 -10.74 -7.38 -7.71
C THR A 30 -11.29 -7.01 -9.08
N LYS A 31 -11.32 -5.72 -9.40
CA LYS A 31 -11.83 -5.19 -10.67
C LYS A 31 -10.92 -4.06 -11.15
N PRO A 32 -10.86 -3.84 -12.48
CA PRO A 32 -10.08 -2.71 -13.02
C PRO A 32 -10.59 -1.36 -12.50
N LEU A 33 -9.65 -0.40 -12.41
CA LEU A 33 -9.99 0.98 -12.08
C LEU A 33 -10.93 1.59 -13.12
N ARG A 34 -11.91 2.37 -12.65
CA ARG A 34 -12.92 3.03 -13.49
C ARG A 34 -12.90 4.56 -13.36
N GLU A 35 -11.75 5.12 -13.07
CA GLU A 35 -11.62 6.56 -12.81
C GLU A 35 -12.09 7.43 -13.99
N LYS A 36 -11.82 6.99 -15.23
CA LYS A 36 -12.23 7.72 -16.43
C LYS A 36 -13.75 7.76 -16.63
N GLU A 37 -14.43 6.70 -16.19
CA GLU A 37 -15.88 6.61 -16.35
C GLU A 37 -16.62 7.37 -15.27
N GLN A 38 -16.08 7.44 -14.07
CA GLN A 38 -16.77 7.92 -12.89
C GLN A 38 -16.24 9.26 -12.36
N GLY A 39 -15.06 9.70 -12.82
CA GLY A 39 -14.45 10.95 -12.37
C GLY A 39 -14.15 11.00 -10.87
N ASN A 40 -14.24 9.87 -10.18
CA ASN A 40 -14.10 9.79 -8.73
C ASN A 40 -13.00 8.81 -8.34
N ILE A 41 -11.89 9.34 -7.87
CA ILE A 41 -10.78 8.54 -7.36
C ILE A 41 -11.23 7.94 -6.03
N GLY A 42 -11.13 6.63 -5.92
CA GLY A 42 -11.33 5.95 -4.66
C GLY A 42 -12.74 5.47 -4.36
N LEU A 43 -13.65 5.53 -5.33
CA LEU A 43 -15.01 5.01 -5.13
C LEU A 43 -15.00 3.55 -4.67
N TYR A 44 -14.09 2.74 -5.21
CA TYR A 44 -13.91 1.32 -4.85
C TYR A 44 -12.53 1.04 -4.29
N SER A 45 -11.89 2.05 -3.69
CA SER A 45 -10.55 1.88 -3.13
C SER A 45 -10.55 0.95 -1.92
N ASN A 46 -9.39 0.36 -1.67
CA ASN A 46 -9.20 -0.52 -0.52
C ASN A 46 -8.95 0.26 0.78
N ILE A 47 -8.61 1.54 0.66
CA ILE A 47 -8.62 2.51 1.77
C ILE A 47 -9.47 3.69 1.32
N LYS A 48 -10.36 4.18 2.17
CA LYS A 48 -11.33 5.21 1.75
C LYS A 48 -10.74 6.58 1.48
N GLY A 49 -9.59 6.89 2.05
CA GLY A 49 -8.92 8.14 1.78
C GLY A 49 -8.08 8.62 2.96
N PHE A 50 -7.20 9.61 2.69
CA PHE A 50 -6.36 10.27 3.68
C PHE A 50 -5.42 9.31 4.44
N ALA A 51 -4.97 8.22 3.80
CA ALA A 51 -4.04 7.28 4.43
C ALA A 51 -2.68 7.95 4.69
N PHE A 52 -2.06 7.57 5.79
CA PHE A 52 -0.70 7.95 6.17
C PHE A 52 -0.46 9.46 6.34
N GLU A 53 -1.52 10.21 6.72
CA GLU A 53 -1.37 11.62 7.07
C GLU A 53 -0.42 11.78 8.26
N TYR A 54 0.52 12.72 8.13
CA TYR A 54 1.49 13.05 9.20
C TYR A 54 2.34 11.86 9.68
N MET A 55 2.57 10.89 8.82
CA MET A 55 3.48 9.78 9.12
C MET A 55 4.89 10.32 9.36
N THR A 56 5.53 9.85 10.43
CA THR A 56 6.87 10.32 10.82
C THR A 56 7.91 9.22 10.79
N ASN A 57 7.51 7.96 10.86
CA ASN A 57 8.41 6.81 10.85
C ASN A 57 7.61 5.53 10.66
N GLY A 58 8.29 4.43 10.40
CA GLY A 58 7.67 3.12 10.21
C GLY A 58 7.59 2.72 8.75
N ARG A 59 6.98 1.56 8.51
CA ARG A 59 6.83 0.99 7.18
C ARG A 59 5.36 0.61 6.97
N ALA A 60 4.79 1.01 5.85
CA ALA A 60 3.45 0.60 5.47
C ALA A 60 3.48 -0.11 4.12
N LEU A 61 2.67 -1.15 3.97
CA LEU A 61 2.50 -1.89 2.72
C LEU A 61 1.01 -1.95 2.38
N VAL A 62 0.65 -1.47 1.20
CA VAL A 62 -0.73 -1.49 0.70
C VAL A 62 -0.80 -2.38 -0.53
N LEU A 63 -1.63 -3.43 -0.47
CA LEU A 63 -1.71 -4.44 -1.51
C LEU A 63 -2.81 -4.16 -2.55
N GLY A 64 -3.57 -3.11 -2.37
CA GLY A 64 -4.63 -2.70 -3.30
C GLY A 64 -4.58 -1.21 -3.60
N ASP A 65 -5.73 -0.65 -3.96
CA ASP A 65 -5.85 0.78 -4.22
C ASP A 65 -5.76 1.56 -2.90
N PRO A 66 -4.75 2.44 -2.76
CA PRO A 66 -4.55 3.17 -1.51
C PRO A 66 -5.57 4.29 -1.28
N GLY A 67 -6.44 4.59 -2.25
CA GLY A 67 -7.40 5.67 -2.13
C GLY A 67 -6.81 7.06 -2.35
N PRO A 68 -7.65 8.11 -2.31
CA PRO A 68 -7.22 9.46 -2.59
C PRO A 68 -6.53 10.14 -1.39
N TRP A 69 -5.74 11.18 -1.68
CA TRP A 69 -5.13 12.11 -0.72
C TRP A 69 -4.21 11.44 0.30
N ILE A 70 -3.36 10.53 -0.16
CA ILE A 70 -2.41 9.83 0.71
C ILE A 70 -1.20 10.70 1.04
N CYS A 71 -0.60 10.45 2.20
CA CYS A 71 0.70 10.99 2.63
C CYS A 71 0.74 12.51 2.86
N ALA A 72 -0.41 13.14 3.11
CA ALA A 72 -0.42 14.57 3.46
C ALA A 72 0.40 14.79 4.73
N GLY A 73 1.34 15.74 4.70
CA GLY A 73 2.16 16.08 5.86
C GLY A 73 3.14 14.99 6.32
N MET A 74 3.38 13.97 5.51
CA MET A 74 4.35 12.92 5.81
C MET A 74 5.77 13.49 5.84
N THR A 75 6.52 13.21 6.89
CA THR A 75 7.88 13.71 7.09
C THR A 75 8.91 12.61 7.30
N GLY A 76 8.50 11.38 7.49
CA GLY A 76 9.41 10.24 7.67
C GLY A 76 8.71 8.93 7.42
N GLY A 77 9.48 7.84 7.44
CA GLY A 77 8.98 6.52 7.11
C GLY A 77 8.92 6.23 5.62
N VAL A 78 8.32 5.11 5.27
CA VAL A 78 8.17 4.69 3.87
C VAL A 78 6.84 3.98 3.68
N VAL A 79 6.20 4.26 2.54
CA VAL A 79 4.95 3.58 2.13
C VAL A 79 5.22 2.82 0.84
N TYR A 80 4.96 1.52 0.86
CA TYR A 80 5.09 0.65 -0.30
C TYR A 80 3.71 0.41 -0.91
N LEU A 81 3.58 0.67 -2.20
CA LEU A 81 2.31 0.58 -2.92
C LEU A 81 2.38 -0.50 -3.99
N ARG A 82 1.32 -1.28 -4.10
CA ARG A 82 1.17 -2.26 -5.15
C ARG A 82 1.05 -1.57 -6.51
N HIS A 83 1.84 -2.05 -7.47
CA HIS A 83 1.72 -1.70 -8.88
C HIS A 83 0.98 -2.84 -9.59
N ASP A 84 -0.18 -2.55 -10.15
CA ASP A 84 -1.00 -3.56 -10.82
C ASP A 84 -1.51 -3.00 -12.15
N SER A 85 -0.66 -3.03 -13.16
CA SER A 85 -0.97 -2.46 -14.47
C SER A 85 -2.13 -3.17 -15.17
N ASN A 86 -2.33 -4.47 -14.91
CA ASN A 86 -3.43 -5.23 -15.49
C ASN A 86 -4.80 -4.73 -15.02
N LEU A 87 -4.86 -4.19 -13.81
CA LEU A 87 -6.07 -3.60 -13.24
C LEU A 87 -6.08 -2.06 -13.32
N GLY A 88 -5.12 -1.47 -14.00
CA GLY A 88 -5.05 -0.02 -14.18
C GLY A 88 -4.37 0.74 -13.04
N LEU A 89 -3.85 0.07 -12.04
CA LEU A 89 -3.13 0.71 -10.93
C LEU A 89 -1.68 0.95 -11.34
N THR A 90 -1.51 1.91 -12.24
CA THR A 90 -0.23 2.28 -12.84
C THR A 90 0.48 3.33 -11.98
N GLU A 91 1.72 3.67 -12.37
CA GLU A 91 2.47 4.75 -11.73
C GLU A 91 1.68 6.07 -11.74
N GLN A 92 1.06 6.42 -12.88
CA GLN A 92 0.25 7.64 -12.98
C GLN A 92 -0.99 7.58 -12.06
N ALA A 93 -1.64 6.42 -11.99
CA ALA A 93 -2.78 6.25 -11.09
C ALA A 93 -2.35 6.41 -9.63
N LEU A 94 -1.21 5.87 -9.25
CA LEU A 94 -0.66 6.03 -7.90
C LEU A 94 -0.29 7.49 -7.60
N LYS A 95 0.32 8.20 -8.56
CA LYS A 95 0.65 9.62 -8.41
C LYS A 95 -0.59 10.48 -8.17
N ARG A 96 -1.70 10.17 -8.83
CA ARG A 96 -2.95 10.91 -8.65
C ARG A 96 -3.54 10.76 -7.24
N ARG A 97 -3.12 9.75 -6.51
CA ARG A 97 -3.59 9.51 -5.14
C ARG A 97 -2.84 10.28 -4.08
N ILE A 98 -1.66 10.79 -4.42
CA ILE A 98 -0.86 11.59 -3.48
C ILE A 98 -1.55 12.93 -3.23
N ALA A 99 -1.66 13.31 -1.96
CA ALA A 99 -2.28 14.56 -1.56
C ALA A 99 -1.56 15.75 -2.19
N LYS A 100 -2.33 16.76 -2.63
CA LYS A 100 -1.76 18.02 -3.12
C LYS A 100 -0.95 18.67 -2.00
N GLY A 101 0.26 19.11 -2.35
CA GLY A 101 1.15 19.75 -1.40
C GLY A 101 1.94 18.80 -0.51
N ALA A 102 1.73 17.49 -0.63
CA ALA A 102 2.57 16.53 0.08
C ALA A 102 4.00 16.59 -0.46
N ASN A 103 4.98 16.70 0.45
CA ASN A 103 6.40 16.74 0.10
C ASN A 103 6.97 15.32 0.08
N VAL A 104 6.48 14.51 -0.84
CA VAL A 104 6.87 13.12 -0.99
C VAL A 104 7.19 12.79 -2.44
N THR A 105 7.95 11.74 -2.64
CA THR A 105 8.31 11.24 -3.97
C THR A 105 7.84 9.80 -4.12
N LEU A 106 7.12 9.52 -5.21
CA LEU A 106 6.83 8.17 -5.66
C LEU A 106 7.96 7.73 -6.58
N GLN A 107 8.57 6.59 -6.29
CA GLN A 107 9.71 6.09 -7.06
C GLN A 107 9.66 4.56 -7.17
N PRO A 108 10.38 3.98 -8.15
CA PRO A 108 10.57 2.53 -8.18
C PRO A 108 11.18 2.05 -6.89
N ILE A 109 10.82 0.82 -6.49
CA ILE A 109 11.29 0.27 -5.22
C ILE A 109 12.81 0.18 -5.18
N SER A 110 13.41 0.64 -4.08
CA SER A 110 14.86 0.62 -3.85
C SER A 110 15.33 -0.75 -3.35
N LYS A 111 16.64 -0.94 -3.22
CA LYS A 111 17.22 -2.15 -2.60
C LYS A 111 16.72 -2.32 -1.17
N ASN A 112 16.70 -1.26 -0.39
CA ASN A 112 16.16 -1.30 0.96
C ASN A 112 14.67 -1.63 0.94
N GLY A 113 13.95 -1.10 -0.03
CA GLY A 113 12.53 -1.38 -0.21
C GLY A 113 12.27 -2.84 -0.54
N LEU A 114 13.08 -3.45 -1.40
CA LEU A 114 12.95 -4.88 -1.70
C LEU A 114 13.12 -5.73 -0.43
N LYS A 115 14.07 -5.40 0.40
CA LYS A 115 14.29 -6.06 1.68
C LYS A 115 13.09 -5.87 2.61
N ASP A 116 12.63 -4.64 2.75
CA ASP A 116 11.48 -4.31 3.60
C ASP A 116 10.22 -5.05 3.16
N VAL A 117 9.89 -5.00 1.88
CA VAL A 117 8.67 -5.66 1.36
C VAL A 117 8.78 -7.17 1.51
N THR A 118 9.97 -7.75 1.31
CA THR A 118 10.18 -9.17 1.54
C THR A 118 9.86 -9.54 2.99
N GLU A 119 10.40 -8.78 3.96
CA GLU A 119 10.12 -9.01 5.38
C GLU A 119 8.62 -8.87 5.69
N LEU A 120 8.01 -7.79 5.22
CA LEU A 120 6.60 -7.50 5.49
C LEU A 120 5.68 -8.57 4.89
N LEU A 121 5.91 -8.97 3.63
CA LEU A 121 5.11 -10.01 2.98
C LEU A 121 5.28 -11.37 3.65
N LEU A 122 6.51 -11.76 3.98
CA LEU A 122 6.75 -13.04 4.64
C LEU A 122 6.09 -13.09 6.02
N ASP A 123 6.16 -12.01 6.79
CA ASP A 123 5.49 -11.93 8.09
C ASP A 123 3.98 -12.00 7.94
N TYR A 124 3.41 -11.28 6.98
CA TYR A 124 1.98 -11.31 6.71
C TYR A 124 1.52 -12.72 6.26
N ILE A 125 2.25 -13.33 5.35
CA ILE A 125 1.97 -14.71 4.89
C ILE A 125 2.02 -15.68 6.06
N ARG A 126 2.99 -15.54 6.96
CA ARG A 126 3.09 -16.36 8.17
C ARG A 126 1.83 -16.23 9.03
N VAL A 127 1.38 -15.00 9.27
CA VAL A 127 0.17 -14.76 10.07
C VAL A 127 -1.07 -15.33 9.37
N LEU A 128 -1.17 -15.17 8.05
CA LEU A 128 -2.28 -15.74 7.28
C LEU A 128 -2.29 -17.28 7.37
N ASN A 129 -1.14 -17.92 7.29
CA ASN A 129 -1.03 -19.37 7.45
C ASN A 129 -1.45 -19.83 8.86
N GLU A 130 -1.06 -19.10 9.89
CA GLU A 130 -1.47 -19.36 11.28
C GLU A 130 -2.98 -19.31 11.45
N HIS A 131 -3.67 -18.48 10.66
CA HIS A 131 -5.12 -18.33 10.69
C HIS A 131 -5.82 -19.08 9.55
N GLU A 132 -5.12 -20.02 8.92
CA GLU A 132 -5.68 -20.91 7.87
C GLU A 132 -6.24 -20.17 6.65
N GLN A 133 -5.69 -18.99 6.33
CA GLN A 133 -6.09 -18.18 5.19
C GLN A 133 -5.30 -18.57 3.93
N TYR A 134 -5.39 -19.83 3.53
CA TYR A 134 -4.53 -20.42 2.50
C TYR A 134 -4.79 -19.88 1.09
N GLU A 135 -6.02 -19.50 0.78
CA GLU A 135 -6.33 -18.89 -0.52
C GLU A 135 -5.61 -17.55 -0.69
N GLU A 136 -5.60 -16.75 0.37
CA GLU A 136 -4.90 -15.47 0.37
C GLU A 136 -3.39 -15.66 0.25
N VAL A 137 -2.84 -16.64 0.96
CA VAL A 137 -1.41 -16.98 0.85
C VAL A 137 -1.04 -17.35 -0.59
N ALA A 138 -1.87 -18.15 -1.26
CA ALA A 138 -1.63 -18.55 -2.64
C ALA A 138 -1.64 -17.37 -3.61
N LEU A 139 -2.44 -16.33 -3.34
CA LEU A 139 -2.50 -15.13 -4.15
C LEU A 139 -1.30 -14.18 -3.92
N LEU A 140 -0.75 -14.17 -2.72
CA LEU A 140 0.34 -13.26 -2.35
C LEU A 140 1.72 -13.83 -2.64
N THR A 141 1.91 -15.13 -2.53
CA THR A 141 3.21 -15.77 -2.71
C THR A 141 3.89 -15.42 -4.04
N PRO A 142 3.17 -15.38 -5.19
CA PRO A 142 3.79 -15.00 -6.46
C PRO A 142 4.36 -13.58 -6.49
N LEU A 143 3.91 -12.68 -5.62
CA LEU A 143 4.44 -11.31 -5.57
C LEU A 143 5.90 -11.28 -5.15
N LEU A 144 6.37 -12.28 -4.44
CA LEU A 144 7.77 -12.39 -4.01
C LEU A 144 8.73 -12.65 -5.17
N ASP A 145 8.24 -13.17 -6.30
CA ASP A 145 9.09 -13.56 -7.43
C ASP A 145 9.55 -12.40 -8.29
N ASP A 146 8.82 -11.27 -8.27
CA ASP A 146 9.13 -10.12 -9.14
C ASP A 146 8.74 -8.80 -8.47
N MET A 147 9.26 -8.56 -7.28
CA MET A 147 8.87 -7.41 -6.47
C MET A 147 9.23 -6.07 -7.11
N GLN A 148 10.29 -6.00 -7.91
CA GLN A 148 10.64 -4.77 -8.61
C GLN A 148 9.54 -4.29 -9.57
N GLN A 149 8.80 -5.21 -10.17
CA GLN A 149 7.69 -4.91 -11.07
C GLN A 149 6.37 -4.76 -10.34
N GLN A 150 6.28 -5.21 -9.09
CA GLN A 150 5.03 -5.28 -8.33
C GLN A 150 4.81 -4.10 -7.37
N PHE A 151 5.84 -3.33 -7.09
CA PHE A 151 5.75 -2.29 -6.06
C PHE A 151 6.48 -1.01 -6.43
N PHE A 152 5.91 0.10 -5.93
CA PHE A 152 6.56 1.40 -5.84
C PHE A 152 6.72 1.77 -4.36
N GLU A 153 7.57 2.76 -4.10
CA GLU A 153 7.72 3.30 -2.75
C GLU A 153 7.50 4.80 -2.73
N ILE A 154 6.95 5.29 -1.61
CA ILE A 154 6.82 6.72 -1.33
C ILE A 154 7.73 7.06 -0.16
N ILE A 155 8.58 8.05 -0.35
CA ILE A 155 9.45 8.62 0.68
C ILE A 155 9.28 10.14 0.74
N PRO A 156 9.51 10.76 1.90
CA PRO A 156 9.50 12.21 2.03
C PRO A 156 10.58 12.89 1.21
#